data_8b8beffaa6e22bbe8a2df6aa37754b09
#
_entry.id   8b8beffaa6e22bbe8a2df6aa37754b09
#
_cell.length_a   1.000
_cell.length_b   1.000
_cell.length_c   1.000
_cell.angle_alpha   90.00
_cell.angle_beta   90.00
_cell.angle_gamma   90.00
#
_symmetry.space_group_name_H-M   'P 1'
#
loop_
_entity.id
_entity.type
_entity.pdbx_description
1 polymer ?
#
loop_
_entity_poly.entity_id
_entity_poly.type
_entity_poly.pdbx_seq_one_letter_code
_entity_poly.pdbx_strand_id
1 'polypeptide(L)'
;LDDPELPNPIIIAHASGHMGTANTRMLEKLGITEDTPDPEGGVYGRLADGTPNGYMEENAFIHVAVAMPVPTEEEIAATYAEAQKVYASHGIATVQDGMTSAENAVRLERFGQSEACYLDIVGYADLRTATGAISDDPYTYHGHYRTGGYKLFLDGSPQGRTAWMSEPYLGGEPGYCGYPIYQDDQVYELIRVAISREKQLL
;
A
#
# COMPACT_ATOMS: atom_id res chain seq x y z
N LEU A 1 7.35 -0.91 23.12
CA LEU A 1 6.57 0.30 22.84
C LEU A 1 5.87 0.87 24.09
N ASP A 2 5.75 0.08 25.18
CA ASP A 2 5.11 0.50 26.44
C ASP A 2 6.10 1.12 27.44
N ASP A 3 7.01 1.93 26.95
CA ASP A 3 7.91 2.71 27.78
C ASP A 3 7.12 3.80 28.51
N PRO A 4 7.25 3.91 29.87
CA PRO A 4 6.61 4.98 30.63
C PRO A 4 6.97 6.39 30.20
N GLU A 5 8.13 6.58 29.56
CA GLU A 5 8.57 7.86 29.02
C GLU A 5 7.91 8.19 27.67
N LEU A 6 7.19 7.24 27.05
CA LEU A 6 6.44 7.41 25.82
C LEU A 6 4.93 7.50 26.09
N PRO A 7 4.40 8.69 26.48
CA PRO A 7 3.02 8.82 26.95
C PRO A 7 1.98 8.74 25.80
N ASN A 8 2.40 8.73 24.55
CA ASN A 8 1.50 8.80 23.40
C ASN A 8 1.04 7.40 22.94
N PRO A 9 -0.17 7.29 22.37
CA PRO A 9 -0.55 6.14 21.56
C PRO A 9 0.40 6.01 20.37
N ILE A 10 1.00 4.83 20.16
CA ILE A 10 2.00 4.56 19.12
C ILE A 10 1.55 3.37 18.31
N ILE A 11 1.65 3.48 17.00
CA ILE A 11 1.57 2.38 16.06
C ILE A 11 2.77 2.42 15.12
N ILE A 12 3.38 1.27 14.86
CA ILE A 12 4.46 1.10 13.89
C ILE A 12 3.95 0.19 12.79
N ALA A 13 3.89 0.72 11.58
CA ALA A 13 3.53 -0.04 10.39
C ALA A 13 4.76 -0.77 9.83
N HIS A 14 4.59 -2.03 9.46
CA HIS A 14 5.60 -2.73 8.67
C HIS A 14 5.64 -2.15 7.24
N ALA A 15 6.83 -2.14 6.63
CA ALA A 15 7.03 -1.59 5.28
C ALA A 15 6.16 -2.24 4.18
N SER A 16 5.66 -3.46 4.41
CA SER A 16 4.72 -4.12 3.48
C SER A 16 3.32 -3.51 3.47
N GLY A 17 2.94 -2.76 4.52
CA GLY A 17 1.56 -2.27 4.69
C GLY A 17 0.54 -3.32 5.16
N HIS A 18 0.96 -4.57 5.42
CA HIS A 18 0.07 -5.68 5.78
C HIS A 18 0.01 -5.98 7.28
N MET A 19 0.92 -5.42 8.06
CA MET A 19 1.01 -5.69 9.49
C MET A 19 1.59 -4.50 10.25
N GLY A 20 1.37 -4.49 11.54
CA GLY A 20 1.91 -3.47 12.42
C GLY A 20 1.87 -3.86 13.89
N THR A 21 2.44 -3.02 14.71
CA THR A 21 2.46 -3.20 16.17
C THR A 21 2.08 -1.90 16.86
N ALA A 22 1.16 -1.99 17.82
CA ALA A 22 0.69 -0.89 18.64
C ALA A 22 1.15 -1.05 20.08
N ASN A 23 1.32 0.07 20.80
CA ASN A 23 1.48 0.02 22.25
C ASN A 23 0.11 -0.12 22.95
N THR A 24 0.13 -0.44 24.25
CA THR A 24 -1.08 -0.61 25.07
C THR A 24 -2.00 0.61 24.99
N ARG A 25 -1.45 1.83 25.01
CA ARG A 25 -2.23 3.07 24.90
C ARG A 25 -2.96 3.21 23.58
N MET A 26 -2.37 2.71 22.49
CA MET A 26 -3.06 2.68 21.20
C MET A 26 -4.16 1.63 21.18
N LEU A 27 -3.93 0.45 21.75
CA LEU A 27 -4.97 -0.58 21.87
C LEU A 27 -6.17 -0.07 22.68
N GLU A 28 -5.91 0.58 23.84
CA GLU A 28 -6.94 1.23 24.65
C GLU A 28 -7.74 2.29 23.87
N LYS A 29 -7.03 3.17 23.14
CA LYS A 29 -7.65 4.19 22.30
C LYS A 29 -8.56 3.61 21.21
N LEU A 30 -8.19 2.45 20.67
CA LEU A 30 -8.94 1.73 19.65
C LEU A 30 -10.04 0.82 20.25
N GLY A 31 -10.09 0.65 21.56
CA GLY A 31 -11.01 -0.25 22.24
C GLY A 31 -10.72 -1.73 21.97
N ILE A 32 -9.46 -2.08 21.65
CA ILE A 32 -9.03 -3.45 21.41
C ILE A 32 -8.66 -4.08 22.75
N THR A 33 -9.44 -5.09 23.16
CA THR A 33 -9.33 -5.80 24.45
C THR A 33 -9.19 -7.30 24.22
N GLU A 34 -9.10 -8.06 25.32
CA GLU A 34 -9.12 -9.53 25.30
C GLU A 34 -10.40 -10.11 24.68
N ASP A 35 -11.51 -9.38 24.80
CA ASP A 35 -12.83 -9.77 24.27
C ASP A 35 -13.04 -9.34 22.79
N THR A 36 -12.13 -8.55 22.22
CA THR A 36 -12.27 -8.10 20.83
C THR A 36 -12.01 -9.26 19.87
N PRO A 37 -12.99 -9.67 19.04
CA PRO A 37 -12.78 -10.77 18.10
C PRO A 37 -11.84 -10.36 16.97
N ASP A 38 -11.16 -11.34 16.40
CA ASP A 38 -10.41 -11.12 15.17
C ASP A 38 -11.38 -10.77 14.03
N PRO A 39 -11.07 -9.74 13.20
CA PRO A 39 -11.87 -9.44 12.03
C PRO A 39 -11.70 -10.51 10.97
N GLU A 40 -12.69 -10.66 10.10
CA GLU A 40 -12.57 -11.56 8.96
C GLU A 40 -11.33 -11.20 8.11
N GLY A 41 -10.45 -12.17 7.88
CA GLY A 41 -9.21 -11.98 7.12
C GLY A 41 -8.15 -11.15 7.85
N GLY A 42 -8.15 -11.11 9.17
CA GLY A 42 -7.11 -10.45 9.97
C GLY A 42 -6.99 -11.05 11.36
N VAL A 43 -5.88 -10.79 12.05
CA VAL A 43 -5.58 -11.35 13.38
C VAL A 43 -5.03 -10.27 14.30
N TYR A 44 -5.53 -10.21 15.54
CA TYR A 44 -4.90 -9.52 16.65
C TYR A 44 -3.99 -10.49 17.40
N GLY A 45 -2.69 -10.21 17.46
CA GLY A 45 -1.74 -11.00 18.23
C GLY A 45 -2.07 -10.98 19.73
N ARG A 46 -1.96 -12.14 20.39
CA ARG A 46 -2.30 -12.30 21.81
C ARG A 46 -1.21 -12.99 22.58
N LEU A 47 -1.14 -12.69 23.85
CA LEU A 47 -0.34 -13.43 24.81
C LEU A 47 -1.05 -14.75 25.18
N ALA A 48 -0.37 -15.61 25.95
CA ALA A 48 -0.93 -16.90 26.37
C ALA A 48 -2.19 -16.79 27.26
N ASP A 49 -2.40 -15.65 27.91
CA ASP A 49 -3.56 -15.33 28.71
C ASP A 49 -4.71 -14.68 27.94
N GLY A 50 -4.55 -14.49 26.63
CA GLY A 50 -5.54 -13.86 25.76
C GLY A 50 -5.39 -12.34 25.59
N THR A 51 -4.54 -11.69 26.39
CA THR A 51 -4.32 -10.25 26.32
C THR A 51 -3.70 -9.85 24.98
N PRO A 52 -4.21 -8.82 24.25
CA PRO A 52 -3.59 -8.33 23.04
C PRO A 52 -2.15 -7.87 23.27
N ASN A 53 -1.23 -8.36 22.44
CA ASN A 53 0.20 -8.04 22.55
C ASN A 53 0.64 -6.86 21.65
N GLY A 54 -0.32 -6.22 20.98
CA GLY A 54 -0.10 -5.10 20.09
C GLY A 54 0.13 -5.48 18.62
N TYR A 55 0.48 -6.72 18.30
CA TYR A 55 0.64 -7.17 16.92
C TYR A 55 -0.71 -7.27 16.21
N MET A 56 -0.72 -6.84 14.94
CA MET A 56 -1.90 -6.90 14.08
C MET A 56 -1.48 -7.24 12.65
N GLU A 57 -2.27 -8.05 11.98
CA GLU A 57 -2.02 -8.39 10.58
C GLU A 57 -3.29 -8.34 9.73
N GLU A 58 -3.08 -8.08 8.43
CA GLU A 58 -4.08 -7.99 7.38
C GLU A 58 -5.24 -7.07 7.78
N ASN A 59 -6.48 -7.51 7.73
CA ASN A 59 -7.64 -6.67 8.03
C ASN A 59 -7.63 -6.09 9.44
N ALA A 60 -7.02 -6.75 10.41
CA ALA A 60 -6.87 -6.19 11.76
C ALA A 60 -5.97 -4.95 11.76
N PHE A 61 -4.86 -4.98 11.00
CA PHE A 61 -3.97 -3.82 10.84
C PHE A 61 -4.58 -2.76 9.92
N ILE A 62 -5.18 -3.15 8.79
CA ILE A 62 -5.75 -2.23 7.81
C ILE A 62 -6.87 -1.38 8.43
N HIS A 63 -7.76 -1.97 9.22
CA HIS A 63 -8.82 -1.23 9.92
C HIS A 63 -8.27 -0.15 10.84
N VAL A 64 -7.16 -0.45 11.53
CA VAL A 64 -6.48 0.51 12.42
C VAL A 64 -5.76 1.58 11.61
N ALA A 65 -5.06 1.20 10.55
CA ALA A 65 -4.35 2.12 9.68
C ALA A 65 -5.29 3.15 9.03
N VAL A 66 -6.48 2.71 8.60
CA VAL A 66 -7.51 3.61 8.03
C VAL A 66 -8.10 4.55 9.09
N ALA A 67 -8.12 4.18 10.36
CA ALA A 67 -8.60 5.03 11.46
C ALA A 67 -7.57 6.07 11.93
N MET A 68 -6.34 6.03 11.41
CA MET A 68 -5.30 7.02 11.74
C MET A 68 -5.63 8.38 11.11
N PRO A 69 -5.20 9.50 11.74
CA PRO A 69 -5.35 10.81 11.13
C PRO A 69 -4.75 10.85 9.73
N VAL A 70 -5.55 11.25 8.74
CA VAL A 70 -5.07 11.46 7.38
C VAL A 70 -4.31 12.78 7.34
N PRO A 71 -3.08 12.83 6.80
CA PRO A 71 -2.36 14.09 6.63
C PRO A 71 -3.14 15.06 5.74
N THR A 72 -2.99 16.35 5.97
CA THR A 72 -3.55 17.39 5.10
C THR A 72 -2.89 17.33 3.71
N GLU A 73 -3.56 17.90 2.70
CA GLU A 73 -2.99 18.00 1.35
C GLU A 73 -1.66 18.75 1.32
N GLU A 74 -1.48 19.75 2.20
CA GLU A 74 -0.23 20.51 2.35
C GLU A 74 0.89 19.64 2.93
N GLU A 75 0.59 18.83 3.95
CA GLU A 75 1.56 17.88 4.53
C GLU A 75 1.95 16.80 3.54
N ILE A 76 1.00 16.30 2.73
CA ILE A 76 1.26 15.33 1.66
C ILE A 76 2.18 15.96 0.59
N ALA A 77 1.87 17.17 0.13
CA ALA A 77 2.70 17.87 -0.85
C ALA A 77 4.11 18.16 -0.32
N ALA A 78 4.24 18.54 0.95
CA ALA A 78 5.53 18.73 1.62
C ALA A 78 6.31 17.40 1.70
N THR A 79 5.62 16.27 1.96
CA THR A 79 6.24 14.94 1.97
C THR A 79 6.78 14.57 0.59
N TYR A 80 6.03 14.84 -0.49
CA TYR A 80 6.50 14.61 -1.85
C TYR A 80 7.72 15.48 -2.18
N ALA A 81 7.72 16.74 -1.75
CA ALA A 81 8.85 17.65 -1.95
C ALA A 81 10.13 17.18 -1.22
N GLU A 82 10.00 16.59 -0.04
CA GLU A 82 11.14 16.00 0.67
C GLU A 82 11.56 14.66 0.05
N ALA A 83 10.62 13.79 -0.33
CA ALA A 83 10.93 12.50 -0.94
C ALA A 83 11.74 12.64 -2.23
N GLN A 84 11.39 13.59 -3.10
CA GLN A 84 12.13 13.78 -4.36
C GLN A 84 13.59 14.20 -4.13
N LYS A 85 13.92 14.88 -3.02
CA LYS A 85 15.33 15.22 -2.68
C LYS A 85 16.15 13.94 -2.47
N VAL A 86 15.55 12.92 -1.83
CA VAL A 86 16.21 11.63 -1.62
C VAL A 86 16.48 10.96 -2.96
N TYR A 87 15.50 10.88 -3.85
CA TYR A 87 15.69 10.30 -5.18
C TYR A 87 16.76 11.08 -5.98
N ALA A 88 16.66 12.40 -6.01
CA ALA A 88 17.63 13.26 -6.72
C ALA A 88 19.05 13.10 -6.17
N SER A 89 19.23 12.92 -4.85
CA SER A 89 20.54 12.71 -4.25
C SER A 89 21.24 11.44 -4.75
N HIS A 90 20.49 10.49 -5.30
CA HIS A 90 20.98 9.27 -5.95
C HIS A 90 21.02 9.37 -7.48
N GLY A 91 20.80 10.56 -8.05
CA GLY A 91 20.83 10.77 -9.50
C GLY A 91 19.58 10.26 -10.24
N ILE A 92 18.49 9.98 -9.51
CA ILE A 92 17.23 9.51 -10.08
C ILE A 92 16.45 10.74 -10.54
N ALA A 93 16.13 10.81 -11.83
CA ALA A 93 15.39 11.91 -12.45
C ALA A 93 13.92 11.56 -12.75
N THR A 94 13.58 10.27 -12.80
CA THR A 94 12.21 9.79 -13.03
C THR A 94 11.88 8.74 -11.98
N VAL A 95 10.73 8.91 -11.33
CA VAL A 95 10.22 7.97 -10.32
C VAL A 95 8.90 7.36 -10.78
N GLN A 96 8.60 6.16 -10.30
CA GLN A 96 7.38 5.45 -10.60
C GLN A 96 6.54 5.26 -9.35
N ASP A 97 5.25 5.64 -9.39
CA ASP A 97 4.25 5.15 -8.45
C ASP A 97 3.61 3.89 -9.04
N GLY A 98 4.01 2.74 -8.52
CA GLY A 98 3.69 1.43 -9.09
C GLY A 98 2.27 0.96 -8.86
N MET A 99 1.47 1.65 -8.03
CA MET A 99 0.05 1.34 -7.78
C MET A 99 -0.70 2.59 -7.35
N THR A 100 -0.97 3.44 -8.31
CA THR A 100 -1.61 4.72 -8.08
C THR A 100 -3.12 4.56 -7.88
N SER A 101 -3.65 4.95 -6.72
CA SER A 101 -5.09 5.09 -6.52
C SER A 101 -5.64 6.29 -7.29
N ALA A 102 -6.95 6.34 -7.53
CA ALA A 102 -7.58 7.48 -8.21
C ALA A 102 -7.34 8.81 -7.47
N GLU A 103 -7.38 8.78 -6.13
CA GLU A 103 -7.12 9.96 -5.31
C GLU A 103 -5.65 10.39 -5.39
N ASN A 104 -4.71 9.42 -5.34
CA ASN A 104 -3.29 9.71 -5.43
C ASN A 104 -2.88 10.22 -6.82
N ALA A 105 -3.53 9.76 -7.89
CA ALA A 105 -3.32 10.30 -9.24
C ALA A 105 -3.60 11.80 -9.32
N VAL A 106 -4.71 12.25 -8.71
CA VAL A 106 -5.05 13.69 -8.64
C VAL A 106 -4.02 14.48 -7.83
N ARG A 107 -3.55 13.91 -6.70
CA ARG A 107 -2.52 14.55 -5.87
C ARG A 107 -1.18 14.67 -6.59
N LEU A 108 -0.74 13.58 -7.22
CA LEU A 108 0.52 13.55 -7.97
C LEU A 108 0.49 14.47 -9.20
N GLU A 109 -0.64 14.54 -9.90
CA GLU A 109 -0.81 15.48 -11.01
C GLU A 109 -0.72 16.92 -10.53
N ARG A 110 -1.43 17.27 -9.44
CA ARG A 110 -1.35 18.61 -8.84
C ARG A 110 0.06 18.95 -8.38
N PHE A 111 0.75 18.00 -7.72
CA PHE A 111 2.13 18.18 -7.31
C PHE A 111 3.06 18.34 -8.51
N GLY A 112 2.91 17.50 -9.54
CA GLY A 112 3.70 17.55 -10.77
C GLY A 112 3.57 18.87 -11.55
N GLN A 113 2.44 19.58 -11.40
CA GLN A 113 2.22 20.90 -11.98
C GLN A 113 2.73 22.05 -11.11
N SER A 114 3.17 21.79 -9.89
CA SER A 114 3.67 22.80 -8.96
C SER A 114 5.15 23.13 -9.21
N GLU A 115 5.55 24.33 -8.85
CA GLU A 115 6.97 24.75 -8.90
C GLU A 115 7.87 23.94 -7.93
N ALA A 116 7.28 23.24 -6.97
CA ALA A 116 8.01 22.40 -6.02
C ALA A 116 8.47 21.07 -6.63
N CYS A 117 7.84 20.61 -7.70
CA CYS A 117 8.17 19.35 -8.36
C CYS A 117 9.25 19.56 -9.44
N TYR A 118 10.28 18.74 -9.40
CA TYR A 118 11.38 18.77 -10.39
C TYR A 118 11.82 17.38 -10.86
N LEU A 119 11.24 16.30 -10.34
CA LEU A 119 11.42 14.96 -10.89
C LEU A 119 10.20 14.57 -11.69
N ASP A 120 10.42 13.83 -12.78
CA ASP A 120 9.32 13.23 -13.52
C ASP A 120 8.69 12.07 -12.75
N ILE A 121 7.37 12.05 -12.69
CA ILE A 121 6.58 11.05 -11.97
C ILE A 121 5.71 10.29 -12.97
N VAL A 122 5.78 8.96 -12.94
CA VAL A 122 4.97 8.08 -13.78
C VAL A 122 4.07 7.24 -12.88
N GLY A 123 2.76 7.50 -12.90
CA GLY A 123 1.77 6.73 -12.15
C GLY A 123 1.25 5.53 -12.97
N TYR A 124 1.13 4.36 -12.33
CA TYR A 124 0.43 3.20 -12.85
C TYR A 124 -0.83 2.95 -12.05
N ALA A 125 -1.97 3.26 -12.62
CA ALA A 125 -3.25 3.20 -11.93
C ALA A 125 -3.66 1.77 -11.58
N ASP A 126 -4.20 1.55 -10.38
CA ASP A 126 -4.80 0.25 -10.03
C ASP A 126 -5.94 -0.05 -11.00
N LEU A 127 -5.76 -1.11 -11.79
CA LEU A 127 -6.72 -1.51 -12.83
C LEU A 127 -8.12 -1.81 -12.27
N ARG A 128 -8.24 -2.21 -11.00
CA ARG A 128 -9.51 -2.55 -10.38
C ARG A 128 -10.31 -1.34 -9.92
N THR A 129 -9.60 -0.37 -9.34
CA THR A 129 -10.24 0.73 -8.59
C THR A 129 -10.02 2.10 -9.19
N ALA A 130 -9.05 2.25 -10.10
CA ALA A 130 -8.62 3.52 -10.65
C ALA A 130 -8.56 3.53 -12.19
N THR A 131 -9.40 2.73 -12.86
CA THR A 131 -9.43 2.66 -14.34
C THR A 131 -9.72 3.99 -15.02
N GLY A 132 -10.44 4.89 -14.36
CA GLY A 132 -10.72 6.25 -14.85
C GLY A 132 -9.61 7.28 -14.59
N ALA A 133 -8.58 6.91 -13.80
CA ALA A 133 -7.49 7.82 -13.46
C ALA A 133 -6.37 7.87 -14.51
N ILE A 134 -6.53 7.19 -15.64
CA ILE A 134 -5.57 7.19 -16.73
C ILE A 134 -6.00 8.18 -17.81
N SER A 135 -5.07 9.06 -18.18
CA SER A 135 -5.18 9.93 -19.34
C SER A 135 -5.27 9.12 -20.66
N ASP A 136 -5.98 9.64 -21.66
CA ASP A 136 -6.05 9.02 -23.00
C ASP A 136 -4.67 8.97 -23.68
N ASP A 137 -3.81 9.93 -23.39
CA ASP A 137 -2.41 9.93 -23.83
C ASP A 137 -1.44 9.64 -22.66
N PRO A 138 -0.93 8.39 -22.55
CA PRO A 138 -0.04 7.99 -21.43
C PRO A 138 1.41 8.48 -21.63
N TYR A 139 1.72 9.14 -22.73
CA TYR A 139 3.07 9.64 -23.04
C TYR A 139 3.25 11.12 -22.74
N THR A 140 2.15 11.87 -22.63
CA THR A 140 2.21 13.31 -22.37
C THR A 140 2.28 13.60 -20.89
N TYR A 141 3.27 14.40 -20.50
CA TYR A 141 3.41 14.94 -19.16
C TYR A 141 2.53 16.19 -18.97
N HIS A 142 1.84 16.23 -17.85
CA HIS A 142 1.19 17.43 -17.32
C HIS A 142 2.08 18.00 -16.19
N GLY A 143 2.92 18.97 -16.54
CA GLY A 143 4.04 19.34 -15.67
C GLY A 143 5.05 18.19 -15.61
N HIS A 144 5.31 17.68 -14.42
CA HIS A 144 6.19 16.55 -14.16
C HIS A 144 5.44 15.22 -13.91
N TYR A 145 4.13 15.14 -14.15
CA TYR A 145 3.34 13.93 -13.95
C TYR A 145 2.74 13.41 -15.26
N ARG A 146 2.75 12.09 -15.42
CA ARG A 146 1.96 11.37 -16.43
C ARG A 146 1.47 10.04 -15.89
N THR A 147 0.41 9.52 -16.48
CA THR A 147 -0.01 8.13 -16.28
C THR A 147 0.70 7.23 -17.28
N GLY A 148 1.43 6.21 -16.81
CA GLY A 148 2.15 5.27 -17.66
C GLY A 148 1.27 4.13 -18.18
N GLY A 149 0.32 3.69 -17.38
CA GLY A 149 -0.52 2.55 -17.67
C GLY A 149 -1.26 2.04 -16.44
N TYR A 150 -1.54 0.75 -16.43
CA TYR A 150 -2.23 0.07 -15.34
C TYR A 150 -1.30 -0.83 -14.53
N LYS A 151 -1.67 -1.03 -13.27
CA LYS A 151 -1.09 -2.03 -12.37
C LYS A 151 -2.13 -3.07 -12.00
N LEU A 152 -1.72 -4.34 -12.03
CA LEU A 152 -2.52 -5.47 -11.55
C LEU A 152 -1.66 -6.33 -10.63
N PHE A 153 -2.11 -6.55 -9.39
CA PHE A 153 -1.51 -7.53 -8.50
C PHE A 153 -2.13 -8.91 -8.75
N LEU A 154 -1.32 -9.90 -9.07
CA LEU A 154 -1.77 -11.27 -9.32
C LEU A 154 -1.68 -12.15 -8.07
N ASP A 155 -0.77 -11.82 -7.15
CA ASP A 155 -0.51 -12.54 -5.92
C ASP A 155 0.03 -11.59 -4.83
N GLY A 156 0.48 -12.14 -3.72
CA GLY A 156 1.01 -11.40 -2.58
C GLY A 156 2.52 -11.19 -2.63
N SER A 157 3.15 -11.18 -1.44
CA SER A 157 4.59 -10.93 -1.29
C SER A 157 5.35 -12.16 -0.76
N PRO A 158 6.60 -12.41 -1.22
CA PRO A 158 7.43 -13.49 -0.68
C PRO A 158 7.71 -13.31 0.81
N GLN A 159 7.86 -12.08 1.29
CA GLN A 159 8.12 -11.77 2.69
C GLN A 159 6.95 -12.16 3.60
N GLY A 160 5.72 -11.96 3.12
CA GLY A 160 4.49 -12.37 3.79
C GLY A 160 4.10 -13.81 3.53
N ARG A 161 4.88 -14.55 2.72
CA ARG A 161 4.59 -15.92 2.25
C ARG A 161 3.23 -16.04 1.52
N THR A 162 2.77 -14.94 0.92
CA THR A 162 1.51 -14.88 0.17
C THR A 162 1.73 -14.83 -1.35
N ALA A 163 2.98 -14.64 -1.81
CA ALA A 163 3.31 -14.81 -3.22
C ALA A 163 3.07 -16.27 -3.65
N TRP A 164 2.47 -16.45 -4.83
CA TRP A 164 2.11 -17.78 -5.34
C TRP A 164 3.32 -18.43 -6.02
N MET A 165 3.97 -19.32 -5.28
CA MET A 165 5.23 -19.96 -5.67
C MET A 165 4.96 -21.33 -6.30
N SER A 166 5.84 -21.74 -7.24
CA SER A 166 5.82 -23.10 -7.83
C SER A 166 6.28 -24.19 -6.86
N GLU A 167 7.05 -23.81 -5.84
CA GLU A 167 7.59 -24.70 -4.81
C GLU A 167 7.14 -24.21 -3.41
N PRO A 168 6.95 -25.13 -2.45
CA PRO A 168 6.56 -24.77 -1.10
C PRO A 168 7.57 -23.84 -0.41
N TYR A 169 7.06 -22.94 0.42
CA TYR A 169 7.89 -22.06 1.24
C TYR A 169 8.71 -22.85 2.25
N LEU A 170 10.02 -22.56 2.31
CA LEU A 170 10.92 -23.15 3.31
C LEU A 170 10.47 -22.76 4.73
N GLY A 171 10.33 -23.77 5.60
CA GLY A 171 9.90 -23.56 7.00
C GLY A 171 8.44 -23.10 7.15
N GLY A 172 7.61 -23.26 6.12
CA GLY A 172 6.16 -23.11 6.15
C GLY A 172 5.43 -24.42 6.43
N GLU A 173 4.10 -24.35 6.37
CA GLU A 173 3.26 -25.56 6.38
C GLU A 173 3.61 -26.48 5.18
N PRO A 174 3.59 -27.81 5.35
CA PRO A 174 3.90 -28.73 4.26
C PRO A 174 3.01 -28.51 3.04
N GLY A 175 3.64 -28.23 1.88
CA GLY A 175 2.96 -28.02 0.62
C GLY A 175 2.36 -26.63 0.43
N TYR A 176 2.54 -25.70 1.37
CA TYR A 176 2.04 -24.35 1.23
C TYR A 176 2.89 -23.52 0.27
N CYS A 177 2.25 -23.04 -0.81
CA CYS A 177 2.87 -22.30 -1.91
C CYS A 177 2.39 -20.83 -2.04
N GLY A 178 1.65 -20.29 -1.06
CA GLY A 178 0.90 -19.06 -1.24
C GLY A 178 -0.36 -19.27 -2.08
N TYR A 179 -0.94 -18.19 -2.62
CA TYR A 179 -2.19 -18.28 -3.37
C TYR A 179 -2.33 -17.10 -4.37
N PRO A 180 -3.04 -17.33 -5.50
CA PRO A 180 -3.36 -16.25 -6.44
C PRO A 180 -4.50 -15.38 -5.90
N ILE A 181 -4.51 -14.09 -6.27
CA ILE A 181 -5.64 -13.18 -5.95
C ILE A 181 -6.84 -13.46 -6.86
N TYR A 182 -6.58 -13.92 -8.08
CA TYR A 182 -7.59 -14.13 -9.12
C TYR A 182 -7.51 -15.53 -9.71
N GLN A 183 -8.63 -15.97 -10.27
CA GLN A 183 -8.64 -17.11 -11.18
C GLN A 183 -8.23 -16.66 -12.59
N ASP A 184 -7.76 -17.58 -13.42
CA ASP A 184 -7.21 -17.28 -14.74
C ASP A 184 -8.19 -16.52 -15.65
N ASP A 185 -9.46 -16.86 -15.64
CA ASP A 185 -10.50 -16.18 -16.42
C ASP A 185 -10.67 -14.72 -16.01
N GLN A 186 -10.59 -14.41 -14.72
CA GLN A 186 -10.63 -13.05 -14.20
C GLN A 186 -9.39 -12.25 -14.65
N VAL A 187 -8.20 -12.87 -14.63
CA VAL A 187 -6.96 -12.26 -15.12
C VAL A 187 -7.08 -11.92 -16.61
N TYR A 188 -7.60 -12.86 -17.43
CA TYR A 188 -7.80 -12.61 -18.86
C TYR A 188 -8.74 -11.44 -19.12
N GLU A 189 -9.83 -11.31 -18.37
CA GLU A 189 -10.76 -10.18 -18.53
C GLU A 189 -10.10 -8.85 -18.15
N LEU A 190 -9.31 -8.81 -17.06
CA LEU A 190 -8.59 -7.61 -16.65
C LEU A 190 -7.52 -7.21 -17.69
N ILE A 191 -6.78 -8.18 -18.24
CA ILE A 191 -5.80 -7.92 -19.32
C ILE A 191 -6.51 -7.34 -20.55
N ARG A 192 -7.69 -7.85 -20.93
CA ARG A 192 -8.47 -7.33 -22.04
C ARG A 192 -8.87 -5.87 -21.86
N VAL A 193 -9.16 -5.44 -20.65
CA VAL A 193 -9.42 -4.02 -20.35
C VAL A 193 -8.22 -3.15 -20.70
N ALA A 194 -7.01 -3.53 -20.27
CA ALA A 194 -5.79 -2.80 -20.57
C ALA A 194 -5.50 -2.76 -22.08
N ILE A 195 -5.64 -3.91 -22.78
CA ILE A 195 -5.45 -4.03 -24.23
C ILE A 195 -6.46 -3.16 -24.98
N SER A 196 -7.76 -3.22 -24.61
CA SER A 196 -8.82 -2.46 -25.30
C SER A 196 -8.62 -0.94 -25.19
N ARG A 197 -7.87 -0.50 -24.18
CA ARG A 197 -7.52 0.89 -23.96
C ARG A 197 -6.12 1.26 -24.48
N GLU A 198 -5.43 0.32 -25.11
CA GLU A 198 -4.07 0.49 -25.63
C GLU A 198 -3.08 1.00 -24.56
N LYS A 199 -3.24 0.52 -23.31
CA LYS A 199 -2.41 0.91 -22.17
C LYS A 199 -1.45 -0.19 -21.75
N GLN A 200 -0.27 0.20 -21.30
CA GLN A 200 0.68 -0.72 -20.66
C GLN A 200 0.05 -1.31 -19.40
N LEU A 201 0.34 -2.56 -19.12
CA LEU A 201 -0.02 -3.27 -17.88
C LEU A 201 1.24 -3.79 -17.20
N LEU A 202 1.37 -3.52 -15.91
CA LEU A 202 2.41 -4.01 -15.01
C LEU A 202 1.82 -5.02 -14.00
#